data_7d5e086af4703a8b2aaad5688bcfa7a4
#
_entry.id   7d5e086af4703a8b2aaad5688bcfa7a4
#
_cell.length_a   1.000
_cell.length_b   1.000
_cell.length_c   1.000
_cell.angle_alpha   90.00
_cell.angle_beta   90.00
_cell.angle_gamma   90.00
#
_symmetry.space_group_name_H-M   'P 1'
#
loop_
_entity.id
_entity.type
_entity.pdbx_description
1 polymer ?
#
loop_
_entity_poly.entity_id
_entity_poly.type
_entity_poly.pdbx_seq_one_letter_code
_entity_poly.pdbx_strand_id
1 'polypeptide(L)'
;MPSIRKLTAWVGAPLTAPGSGYGPLKITGQVDVDGAKYAFRKAKLSVDKISGSGEVAFDGGRPKPLVTAILSLGMLDLNPYLPPEAKAGDKGAAKPASGAGGAKPAVAAGWSDDPIDLSGLKAVDATLDLSVAGILIRKIKIGQSNLGVTLKNGVLVTNLKKMALYK
;
A
#
# COMPACT_ATOMS: atom_id res chain seq x y z
N MET A 1 6.28 15.45 14.27
CA MET A 1 5.16 14.54 13.95
C MET A 1 5.69 13.14 13.71
N PRO A 2 5.01 12.08 14.16
CA PRO A 2 5.45 10.71 13.90
C PRO A 2 5.38 10.45 12.39
N SER A 3 6.43 9.85 11.83
CA SER A 3 6.45 9.39 10.45
C SER A 3 6.18 7.88 10.42
N ILE A 4 5.68 7.40 9.29
CA ILE A 4 5.46 5.96 9.09
C ILE A 4 6.77 5.20 9.29
N ARG A 5 7.90 5.70 8.79
CA ARG A 5 9.22 5.08 9.00
C ARG A 5 9.61 4.97 10.48
N LYS A 6 9.32 5.99 11.29
CA LYS A 6 9.59 5.95 12.74
C LYS A 6 8.65 5.01 13.45
N LEU A 7 7.37 4.98 13.05
CA LEU A 7 6.36 4.09 13.63
C LEU A 7 6.71 2.63 13.38
N THR A 8 7.06 2.25 12.15
CA THR A 8 7.43 0.89 11.79
C THR A 8 8.72 0.45 12.46
N ALA A 9 9.71 1.34 12.59
CA ALA A 9 10.93 1.06 13.35
C ALA A 9 10.64 0.84 14.85
N TRP A 10 9.71 1.62 15.43
CA TRP A 10 9.31 1.48 16.83
C TRP A 10 8.58 0.14 17.10
N VAL A 11 7.79 -0.34 16.15
CA VAL A 11 7.09 -1.66 16.23
C VAL A 11 8.06 -2.82 15.96
N GLY A 12 9.33 -2.56 15.63
CA GLY A 12 10.33 -3.60 15.35
C GLY A 12 10.34 -4.11 13.90
N ALA A 13 9.58 -3.48 13.02
CA ALA A 13 9.50 -3.81 11.59
C ALA A 13 9.94 -2.60 10.73
N PRO A 14 11.24 -2.25 10.69
CA PRO A 14 11.71 -1.07 9.98
C PRO A 14 11.38 -1.14 8.49
N LEU A 15 10.81 -0.06 7.96
CA LEU A 15 10.46 0.06 6.56
C LEU A 15 11.68 0.38 5.71
N THR A 16 12.10 -0.58 4.87
CA THR A 16 13.25 -0.45 3.94
C THR A 16 12.85 0.03 2.54
N ALA A 17 11.58 0.46 2.36
CA ALA A 17 11.08 0.91 1.07
C ALA A 17 11.87 2.10 0.51
N PRO A 18 12.14 2.12 -0.82
CA PRO A 18 12.82 3.21 -1.48
C PRO A 18 11.98 4.49 -1.52
N GLY A 19 12.60 5.60 -1.91
CA GLY A 19 11.94 6.89 -2.06
C GLY A 19 12.00 7.77 -0.81
N SER A 20 11.53 9.01 -0.96
CA SER A 20 11.50 10.05 0.09
C SER A 20 10.19 10.11 0.86
N GLY A 21 9.18 9.34 0.46
CA GLY A 21 7.88 9.26 1.11
C GLY A 21 7.91 8.55 2.47
N TYR A 22 6.72 8.24 2.98
CA TYR A 22 6.50 7.63 4.31
C TYR A 22 6.82 8.59 5.47
N GLY A 23 6.58 9.89 5.24
CA GLY A 23 6.78 10.96 6.21
C GLY A 23 5.65 11.06 7.24
N PRO A 24 5.18 12.28 7.55
CA PRO A 24 4.20 12.50 8.60
C PRO A 24 2.89 11.74 8.35
N LEU A 25 2.43 11.01 9.36
CA LEU A 25 1.13 10.33 9.40
C LEU A 25 0.25 11.03 10.41
N LYS A 26 -0.95 11.40 9.99
CA LYS A 26 -2.03 11.87 10.86
C LYS A 26 -3.29 11.07 10.57
N ILE A 27 -3.86 10.50 11.62
CA ILE A 27 -5.13 9.77 11.55
C ILE A 27 -6.03 10.35 12.66
N THR A 28 -7.26 10.66 12.31
CA THR A 28 -8.31 11.07 13.24
C THR A 28 -9.60 10.37 12.89
N GLY A 29 -10.46 10.10 13.85
CA GLY A 29 -11.74 9.42 13.63
C GLY A 29 -12.39 9.04 14.94
N GLN A 30 -13.50 8.33 14.85
CA GLN A 30 -14.24 7.78 15.97
C GLN A 30 -14.05 6.27 16.02
N VAL A 31 -13.77 5.75 17.19
CA VAL A 31 -13.67 4.30 17.43
C VAL A 31 -14.93 3.87 18.16
N ASP A 32 -15.67 2.94 17.58
CA ASP A 32 -16.81 2.28 18.19
C ASP A 32 -16.44 0.82 18.47
N VAL A 33 -16.74 0.34 19.66
CA VAL A 33 -16.48 -1.04 20.08
C VAL A 33 -17.77 -1.65 20.62
N ASP A 34 -18.16 -2.78 20.04
CA ASP A 34 -19.32 -3.55 20.46
C ASP A 34 -18.96 -5.04 20.51
N GLY A 35 -18.66 -5.54 21.69
CA GLY A 35 -18.16 -6.89 21.89
C GLY A 35 -16.89 -7.16 21.06
N ALA A 36 -16.97 -8.09 20.12
CA ALA A 36 -15.86 -8.43 19.22
C ALA A 36 -15.86 -7.60 17.92
N LYS A 37 -16.70 -6.57 17.84
CA LYS A 37 -16.77 -5.68 16.67
C LYS A 37 -16.11 -4.35 16.98
N TYR A 38 -15.23 -3.94 16.08
CA TYR A 38 -14.50 -2.68 16.16
C TYR A 38 -14.78 -1.90 14.88
N ALA A 39 -15.19 -0.65 14.99
CA ALA A 39 -15.36 0.22 13.85
C ALA A 39 -14.60 1.52 14.06
N PHE A 40 -13.86 1.94 13.06
CA PHE A 40 -13.20 3.22 12.99
C PHE A 40 -13.92 4.07 11.94
N ARG A 41 -14.78 4.97 12.38
CA ARG A 41 -15.67 5.75 11.54
C ARG A 41 -15.19 7.19 11.40
N LYS A 42 -15.68 7.84 10.33
CA LYS A 42 -15.32 9.24 10.00
C LYS A 42 -13.82 9.45 10.01
N ALA A 43 -13.09 8.40 9.63
CA ALA A 43 -11.65 8.45 9.59
C ALA A 43 -11.17 9.51 8.60
N LYS A 44 -10.21 10.32 9.03
CA LYS A 44 -9.43 11.22 8.18
C LYS A 44 -7.99 10.80 8.26
N LEU A 45 -7.42 10.52 7.11
CA LEU A 45 -6.04 10.09 6.94
C LEU A 45 -5.26 11.17 6.19
N SER A 46 -4.06 11.46 6.65
CA SER A 46 -3.10 12.26 5.91
C SER A 46 -1.72 11.63 6.03
N VAL A 47 -1.11 11.33 4.91
CA VAL A 47 0.26 10.79 4.81
C VAL A 47 0.99 11.61 3.76
N ASP A 48 2.06 12.30 4.16
CA ASP A 48 2.76 13.24 3.28
C ASP A 48 1.77 14.25 2.66
N LYS A 49 1.59 14.22 1.34
CA LYS A 49 0.64 15.05 0.60
C LYS A 49 -0.66 14.32 0.26
N ILE A 50 -0.77 13.05 0.61
CA ILE A 50 -1.95 12.24 0.36
C ILE A 50 -2.93 12.45 1.50
N SER A 51 -4.16 12.80 1.18
CA SER A 51 -5.25 12.90 2.14
C SER A 51 -6.39 11.98 1.74
N GLY A 52 -7.12 11.50 2.72
CA GLY A 52 -8.25 10.63 2.50
C GLY A 52 -9.19 10.59 3.68
N SER A 53 -10.31 9.97 3.46
CA SER A 53 -11.32 9.69 4.48
C SER A 53 -11.92 8.32 4.26
N GLY A 54 -12.56 7.79 5.29
CA GLY A 54 -13.22 6.50 5.14
C GLY A 54 -13.65 5.91 6.46
N GLU A 55 -13.98 4.64 6.36
CA GLU A 55 -14.40 3.82 7.49
C GLU A 55 -13.78 2.44 7.36
N VAL A 56 -13.40 1.88 8.51
CA VAL A 56 -12.90 0.51 8.60
C VAL A 56 -13.64 -0.17 9.74
N ALA A 57 -14.15 -1.35 9.49
CA ALA A 57 -14.79 -2.18 10.51
C ALA A 57 -14.16 -3.56 10.53
N PHE A 58 -14.02 -4.11 11.72
CA PHE A 58 -13.57 -5.46 11.99
C PHE A 58 -14.62 -6.19 12.82
N ASP A 59 -15.07 -7.33 12.35
CA ASP A 59 -15.99 -8.22 13.05
C ASP A 59 -15.28 -9.53 13.39
N GLY A 60 -14.81 -9.63 14.63
CA GLY A 60 -14.14 -10.82 15.18
C GLY A 60 -15.10 -11.84 15.79
N GLY A 61 -16.40 -11.54 15.88
CA GLY A 61 -17.41 -12.45 16.43
C GLY A 61 -17.86 -13.56 15.47
N ARG A 62 -17.26 -13.65 14.29
CA ARG A 62 -17.54 -14.66 13.28
C ARG A 62 -16.52 -15.79 13.34
N PRO A 63 -16.88 -17.01 12.87
CA PRO A 63 -15.91 -18.10 12.70
C PRO A 63 -14.69 -17.71 11.86
N LYS A 64 -14.90 -16.84 10.85
CA LYS A 64 -13.86 -16.12 10.13
C LYS A 64 -14.06 -14.62 10.35
N PRO A 65 -13.09 -13.93 10.93
CA PRO A 65 -13.14 -12.48 11.06
C PRO A 65 -13.37 -11.79 9.72
N LEU A 66 -14.17 -10.74 9.72
CA LEU A 66 -14.45 -9.93 8.54
C LEU A 66 -13.88 -8.53 8.72
N VAL A 67 -13.12 -8.09 7.75
CA VAL A 67 -12.68 -6.69 7.61
C VAL A 67 -13.49 -6.02 6.51
N THR A 68 -14.11 -4.89 6.79
CA THR A 68 -14.77 -4.06 5.79
C THR A 68 -14.14 -2.69 5.80
N ALA A 69 -13.72 -2.19 4.65
CA ALA A 69 -13.15 -0.86 4.52
C ALA A 69 -13.76 -0.12 3.32
N ILE A 70 -14.12 1.14 3.55
CA ILE A 70 -14.56 2.08 2.51
C ILE A 70 -13.64 3.28 2.60
N LEU A 71 -12.83 3.50 1.57
CA LEU A 71 -11.80 4.53 1.57
C LEU A 71 -11.97 5.46 0.36
N SER A 72 -11.87 6.75 0.61
CA SER A 72 -11.84 7.79 -0.42
C SER A 72 -10.55 8.57 -0.29
N LEU A 73 -9.69 8.48 -1.29
CA LEU A 73 -8.40 9.17 -1.34
C LEU A 73 -8.47 10.33 -2.32
N GLY A 74 -7.79 11.40 -2.01
CA GLY A 74 -7.56 12.52 -2.92
C GLY A 74 -6.60 12.16 -4.05
N MET A 75 -5.82 13.13 -4.50
CA MET A 75 -4.76 12.88 -5.48
C MET A 75 -3.64 12.05 -4.85
N LEU A 76 -3.34 10.92 -5.45
CA LEU A 76 -2.33 9.98 -5.02
C LEU A 76 -1.06 10.18 -5.85
N ASP A 77 -0.15 11.03 -5.37
CA ASP A 77 1.17 11.19 -5.97
C ASP A 77 2.10 10.07 -5.46
N LEU A 78 2.42 9.12 -6.33
CA LEU A 78 3.27 7.98 -6.01
C LEU A 78 4.76 8.26 -6.24
N ASN A 79 5.14 9.41 -6.83
CA ASN A 79 6.52 9.71 -7.17
C ASN A 79 7.46 9.70 -5.95
N PRO A 80 7.07 10.21 -4.76
CA PRO A 80 7.93 10.15 -3.57
C PRO A 80 8.21 8.72 -3.07
N TYR A 81 7.41 7.74 -3.50
CA TYR A 81 7.50 6.33 -3.07
C TYR A 81 8.21 5.44 -4.08
N LEU A 82 8.50 5.98 -5.27
CA LEU A 82 9.22 5.24 -6.32
C LEU A 82 10.75 5.38 -6.14
N PRO A 83 11.51 4.39 -6.62
CA PRO A 83 12.94 4.55 -6.76
C PRO A 83 13.26 5.77 -7.65
N PRO A 84 14.38 6.48 -7.40
CA PRO A 84 14.85 7.52 -8.31
C PRO A 84 14.96 6.97 -9.74
N GLU A 85 14.56 7.78 -10.72
CA GLU A 85 14.79 7.39 -12.12
C GLU A 85 16.31 7.28 -12.35
N ALA A 86 16.76 6.14 -12.87
CA ALA A 86 18.11 6.03 -13.39
C ALA A 86 18.26 7.08 -14.49
N LYS A 87 19.16 8.05 -14.31
CA LYS A 87 19.48 9.04 -15.33
C LYS A 87 19.91 8.27 -16.59
N ALA A 88 19.22 8.50 -17.70
CA ALA A 88 19.63 7.96 -19.00
C ALA A 88 20.99 8.59 -19.38
N GLY A 89 22.05 8.00 -18.93
CA GLY A 89 23.41 8.50 -19.11
C GLY A 89 24.49 7.68 -18.41
N ASP A 90 24.12 6.91 -17.38
CA ASP A 90 25.09 6.07 -16.67
C ASP A 90 25.13 4.65 -17.28
N LYS A 91 25.60 4.56 -18.53
CA LYS A 91 26.20 3.32 -19.04
C LYS A 91 27.60 3.19 -18.43
N GLY A 92 27.68 3.14 -17.12
CA GLY A 92 28.87 2.72 -16.39
C GLY A 92 29.07 1.24 -16.60
N ALA A 93 29.97 0.89 -17.50
CA ALA A 93 30.47 -0.45 -17.70
C ALA A 93 30.83 -1.08 -16.34
N ALA A 94 30.09 -2.04 -15.89
CA ALA A 94 30.49 -2.91 -14.80
C ALA A 94 31.68 -3.75 -15.26
N LYS A 95 32.88 -3.33 -14.83
CA LYS A 95 34.13 -4.09 -14.93
C LYS A 95 33.96 -5.37 -14.12
N PRO A 96 34.22 -6.55 -14.65
CA PRO A 96 34.14 -7.77 -13.87
C PRO A 96 35.28 -7.78 -12.83
N ALA A 97 34.94 -7.66 -11.58
CA ALA A 97 35.85 -7.95 -10.49
C ALA A 97 35.82 -9.45 -10.23
N SER A 98 36.90 -10.13 -10.61
CA SER A 98 37.22 -11.48 -10.19
C SER A 98 37.54 -11.46 -8.69
N GLY A 99 36.76 -12.17 -7.89
CA GLY A 99 37.01 -12.33 -6.45
C GLY A 99 35.95 -13.24 -5.82
N ALA A 100 36.39 -14.43 -5.44
CA ALA A 100 35.59 -15.48 -4.81
C ALA A 100 34.97 -15.01 -3.48
N GLY A 101 33.69 -15.31 -3.26
CA GLY A 101 33.02 -15.13 -1.99
C GLY A 101 31.50 -14.94 -2.20
N GLY A 102 30.70 -15.97 -1.89
CA GLY A 102 29.28 -16.05 -2.17
C GLY A 102 28.44 -14.90 -1.61
N ALA A 103 28.27 -13.87 -2.39
CA ALA A 103 27.23 -12.88 -2.24
C ALA A 103 26.14 -13.19 -3.26
N LYS A 104 24.92 -13.46 -2.79
CA LYS A 104 23.71 -13.53 -3.64
C LYS A 104 23.69 -12.32 -4.57
N PRO A 105 23.47 -12.50 -5.88
CA PRO A 105 23.42 -11.38 -6.80
C PRO A 105 22.27 -10.44 -6.38
N ALA A 106 22.60 -9.15 -6.31
CA ALA A 106 21.60 -8.10 -6.18
C ALA A 106 20.70 -8.17 -7.40
N VAL A 107 19.46 -8.63 -7.21
CA VAL A 107 18.45 -8.74 -8.26
C VAL A 107 18.21 -7.36 -8.86
N ALA A 108 18.44 -7.25 -10.16
CA ALA A 108 17.94 -6.16 -10.98
C ALA A 108 16.45 -5.94 -10.66
N ALA A 109 16.01 -4.67 -10.68
CA ALA A 109 14.65 -4.26 -10.36
C ALA A 109 13.60 -4.94 -11.27
N GLY A 110 13.25 -6.16 -10.93
CA GLY A 110 12.19 -6.97 -11.49
C GLY A 110 11.27 -7.46 -10.39
N TRP A 111 10.12 -7.95 -10.74
CA TRP A 111 9.22 -8.63 -9.81
C TRP A 111 9.96 -9.84 -9.24
N SER A 112 9.89 -10.03 -7.92
CA SER A 112 10.46 -11.23 -7.29
C SER A 112 9.67 -12.46 -7.77
N ASP A 113 10.40 -13.51 -8.16
CA ASP A 113 9.81 -14.82 -8.48
C ASP A 113 9.55 -15.65 -7.21
N ASP A 114 9.83 -15.09 -6.02
CA ASP A 114 9.56 -15.77 -4.76
C ASP A 114 8.06 -15.96 -4.59
N PRO A 115 7.59 -17.16 -4.25
CA PRO A 115 6.17 -17.40 -4.00
C PRO A 115 5.68 -16.51 -2.84
N ILE A 116 4.66 -15.71 -3.09
CA ILE A 116 4.01 -14.93 -2.04
C ILE A 116 3.21 -15.91 -1.17
N ASP A 117 3.55 -16.02 0.10
CA ASP A 117 2.75 -16.80 1.05
C ASP A 117 1.41 -16.09 1.32
N LEU A 118 0.37 -16.59 0.68
CA LEU A 118 -1.01 -16.11 0.83
C LEU A 118 -1.83 -16.96 1.82
N SER A 119 -1.20 -17.87 2.56
CA SER A 119 -1.91 -18.77 3.48
C SER A 119 -2.70 -18.01 4.55
N GLY A 120 -2.17 -16.89 5.03
CA GLY A 120 -2.85 -15.99 5.97
C GLY A 120 -4.17 -15.39 5.43
N LEU A 121 -4.32 -15.28 4.11
CA LEU A 121 -5.56 -14.76 3.49
C LEU A 121 -6.76 -15.72 3.64
N LYS A 122 -6.53 -16.98 3.97
CA LYS A 122 -7.60 -17.94 4.24
C LYS A 122 -8.20 -17.77 5.64
N ALA A 123 -7.50 -17.10 6.53
CA ALA A 123 -7.90 -16.92 7.93
C ALA A 123 -8.88 -15.77 8.14
N VAL A 124 -9.00 -14.85 7.17
CA VAL A 124 -9.82 -13.63 7.26
C VAL A 124 -10.58 -13.40 5.96
N ASP A 125 -11.80 -12.93 6.06
CA ASP A 125 -12.56 -12.40 4.92
C ASP A 125 -12.42 -10.86 4.92
N ALA A 126 -12.37 -10.24 3.74
CA ALA A 126 -12.25 -8.79 3.63
C ALA A 126 -13.04 -8.23 2.45
N THR A 127 -13.58 -7.03 2.62
CA THR A 127 -14.19 -6.24 1.56
C THR A 127 -13.61 -4.82 1.62
N LEU A 128 -13.08 -4.35 0.50
CA LEU A 128 -12.53 -3.01 0.37
C LEU A 128 -13.16 -2.32 -0.84
N ASP A 129 -13.77 -1.16 -0.61
CA ASP A 129 -14.15 -0.21 -1.65
C ASP A 129 -13.22 0.99 -1.58
N LEU A 130 -12.44 1.18 -2.63
CA LEU A 130 -11.45 2.26 -2.73
C LEU A 130 -11.83 3.20 -3.87
N SER A 131 -12.02 4.47 -3.54
CA SER A 131 -12.17 5.56 -4.50
C SER A 131 -10.95 6.46 -4.47
N VAL A 132 -10.39 6.79 -5.60
CA VAL A 132 -9.23 7.69 -5.73
C VAL A 132 -9.57 8.80 -6.70
N ALA A 133 -9.36 10.06 -6.32
CA ALA A 133 -9.66 11.21 -7.19
C ALA A 133 -8.69 11.30 -8.39
N GLY A 134 -7.47 10.82 -8.22
CA GLY A 134 -6.50 10.69 -9.29
C GLY A 134 -5.20 10.08 -8.78
N ILE A 135 -4.43 9.51 -9.70
CA ILE A 135 -3.13 8.91 -9.42
C ILE A 135 -2.09 9.53 -10.34
N LEU A 136 -0.96 9.92 -9.78
CA LEU A 136 0.21 10.41 -10.50
C LEU A 136 1.37 9.44 -10.29
N ILE A 137 1.82 8.81 -11.37
CA ILE A 137 2.97 7.92 -11.39
C ILE A 137 3.93 8.46 -12.45
N ARG A 138 5.03 9.05 -12.00
CA ARG A 138 5.97 9.76 -12.86
C ARG A 138 5.26 10.86 -13.65
N LYS A 139 5.13 10.71 -14.96
CA LYS A 139 4.44 11.65 -15.87
C LYS A 139 3.02 11.20 -16.25
N ILE A 140 2.64 9.98 -15.82
CA ILE A 140 1.34 9.39 -16.14
C ILE A 140 0.32 9.87 -15.11
N LYS A 141 -0.73 10.51 -15.61
CA LYS A 141 -1.89 10.91 -14.80
C LYS A 141 -3.06 9.96 -15.08
N ILE A 142 -3.54 9.32 -14.05
CA ILE A 142 -4.76 8.52 -14.07
C ILE A 142 -5.82 9.34 -13.32
N GLY A 143 -6.97 9.50 -13.89
CA GLY A 143 -8.07 10.24 -13.28
C GLY A 143 -8.79 9.43 -12.23
N GLN A 144 -10.01 9.83 -11.94
CA GLN A 144 -10.83 9.17 -10.93
C GLN A 144 -10.94 7.68 -11.19
N SER A 145 -10.65 6.88 -10.17
CA SER A 145 -10.68 5.43 -10.23
C SER A 145 -11.40 4.86 -9.02
N ASN A 146 -12.21 3.82 -9.24
CA ASN A 146 -12.93 3.13 -8.20
C ASN A 146 -12.61 1.63 -8.28
N LEU A 147 -12.11 1.08 -7.19
CA LEU A 147 -11.68 -0.29 -7.07
C LEU A 147 -12.44 -0.98 -5.94
N GLY A 148 -13.08 -2.08 -6.25
CA GLY A 148 -13.65 -2.99 -5.26
C GLY A 148 -12.76 -4.22 -5.14
N VAL A 149 -12.42 -4.62 -3.93
CA VAL A 149 -11.67 -5.84 -3.64
C VAL A 149 -12.46 -6.67 -2.63
N THR A 150 -12.64 -7.94 -2.92
CA THR A 150 -13.28 -8.89 -2.01
C THR A 150 -12.37 -10.08 -1.84
N LEU A 151 -12.05 -10.40 -0.61
CA LEU A 151 -11.37 -11.61 -0.19
C LEU A 151 -12.36 -12.48 0.56
N LYS A 152 -12.63 -13.66 0.05
CA LYS A 152 -13.52 -14.61 0.69
C LYS A 152 -12.96 -16.02 0.58
N ASN A 153 -12.79 -16.68 1.71
CA ASN A 153 -12.24 -18.05 1.75
C ASN A 153 -10.89 -18.22 1.02
N GLY A 154 -10.04 -17.19 1.03
CA GLY A 154 -8.77 -17.18 0.31
C GLY A 154 -8.87 -16.90 -1.19
N VAL A 155 -10.08 -16.62 -1.71
CA VAL A 155 -10.29 -16.19 -3.09
C VAL A 155 -10.35 -14.65 -3.12
N LEU A 156 -9.42 -14.04 -3.86
CA LEU A 156 -9.36 -12.60 -4.06
C LEU A 156 -10.04 -12.24 -5.39
N VAL A 157 -11.07 -11.40 -5.31
CA VAL A 157 -11.76 -10.85 -6.48
C VAL A 157 -11.55 -9.34 -6.50
N THR A 158 -11.08 -8.83 -7.61
CA THR A 158 -10.84 -7.40 -7.82
C THR A 158 -11.72 -6.88 -8.95
N ASN A 159 -12.52 -5.86 -8.68
CA ASN A 159 -13.41 -5.22 -9.64
C ASN A 159 -13.00 -3.75 -9.83
N LEU A 160 -12.48 -3.42 -11.00
CA LEU A 160 -12.23 -2.05 -11.40
C LEU A 160 -13.52 -1.45 -11.97
N LYS A 161 -14.27 -0.71 -11.13
CA LYS A 161 -15.58 -0.15 -11.48
C LYS A 161 -15.48 1.05 -12.43
N LYS A 162 -14.41 1.85 -12.29
CA LYS A 162 -14.17 3.04 -13.12
C LYS A 162 -12.69 3.34 -13.16
N MET A 163 -12.19 3.74 -14.31
CA MET A 163 -10.84 4.26 -14.50
C MET A 163 -10.86 5.29 -15.64
N ALA A 164 -10.39 6.50 -15.37
CA ALA A 164 -10.24 7.53 -16.36
C ALA A 164 -8.74 7.73 -16.66
N LEU A 165 -8.36 7.56 -17.91
CA LEU A 165 -7.00 7.86 -18.37
C LEU A 165 -6.97 9.26 -18.98
N TYR A 166 -6.05 10.09 -18.53
CA TYR A 166 -5.75 11.38 -19.16
C TYR A 166 -4.50 11.24 -20.02
N LYS A 167 -4.61 11.79 -21.22
CA LYS A 167 -3.46 11.97 -22.11
C LYS A 167 -2.66 13.19 -21.66
#